data_b0ed28f195d6412c97981cad512b8327
#
_entry.id   b0ed28f195d6412c97981cad512b8327
#
_cell.length_a   1.000
_cell.length_b   1.000
_cell.length_c   1.000
_cell.angle_alpha   90.00
_cell.angle_beta   90.00
_cell.angle_gamma   90.00
#
_symmetry.space_group_name_H-M   'P 1'
#
loop_
_entity.id
_entity.type
_entity.pdbx_description
1 polymer ?
#
loop_
_entity_poly.entity_id
_entity_poly.type
_entity_poly.pdbx_seq_one_letter_code
_entity_poly.pdbx_strand_id
1 'polypeptide(L)'
;MNQMLKKASTTCAAFACAASLMFSGTALVWADGEMDDNVKTQVEAYVGAVTDEIIGLSDAEIEQYLEEDNEFVVNAMTAWSGVKKEVCDLKEIGDTVEVEYDDKDKEYTATVEVEFEKEDADFVYVIDKKMNPTSLTVDVKYSFATTMKNAALNTLMGLGTVFVIL
;
A
#
# COMPACT_ATOMS: atom_id res chain seq x y z
N MET A 1 -6.17 22.86 22.27
CA MET A 1 -5.64 23.10 20.91
C MET A 1 -4.17 22.70 20.73
N ASN A 2 -3.35 22.60 21.79
CA ASN A 2 -1.89 22.32 21.65
C ASN A 2 -1.46 20.84 21.76
N GLN A 3 -2.35 19.93 22.13
CA GLN A 3 -2.00 18.50 22.26
C GLN A 3 -2.22 17.72 20.95
N MET A 4 -3.19 18.12 20.14
CA MET A 4 -3.41 17.51 18.81
C MET A 4 -2.28 17.89 17.82
N LEU A 5 -1.84 19.15 17.83
CA LEU A 5 -0.70 19.57 16.99
C LEU A 5 0.62 18.87 17.37
N LYS A 6 0.82 18.51 18.65
CA LYS A 6 2.03 17.78 19.07
C LYS A 6 2.01 16.31 18.65
N LYS A 7 0.83 15.67 18.61
CA LYS A 7 0.71 14.29 18.11
C LYS A 7 0.89 14.22 16.59
N ALA A 8 0.26 15.12 15.84
CA ALA A 8 0.40 15.19 14.38
C ALA A 8 1.87 15.41 13.95
N SER A 9 2.60 16.29 14.66
CA SER A 9 4.03 16.52 14.39
C SER A 9 4.94 15.31 14.69
N THR A 10 4.49 14.38 15.54
CA THR A 10 5.28 13.19 15.89
C THR A 10 5.07 12.08 14.86
N THR A 11 3.88 11.97 14.29
CA THR A 11 3.52 10.94 13.29
C THR A 11 4.16 11.27 11.92
N CYS A 12 4.13 12.54 11.50
CA CYS A 12 4.86 12.99 10.29
C CYS A 12 6.38 12.71 10.37
N ALA A 13 6.96 12.80 11.56
CA ALA A 13 8.37 12.47 11.76
C ALA A 13 8.66 10.97 11.59
N ALA A 14 7.70 10.09 11.89
CA ALA A 14 7.87 8.64 11.77
C ALA A 14 7.90 8.19 10.30
N PHE A 15 7.01 8.70 9.46
CA PHE A 15 6.99 8.39 8.02
C PHE A 15 8.27 8.89 7.31
N ALA A 16 8.75 10.08 7.68
CA ALA A 16 10.02 10.61 7.21
C ALA A 16 11.23 9.82 7.75
N CYS A 17 11.13 9.27 8.97
CA CYS A 17 12.19 8.43 9.56
C CYS A 17 12.26 7.04 8.92
N ALA A 18 11.14 6.41 8.59
CA ALA A 18 11.13 5.13 7.88
C ALA A 18 11.80 5.26 6.50
N ALA A 19 11.51 6.33 5.77
CA ALA A 19 12.19 6.64 4.50
C ALA A 19 13.68 6.96 4.67
N SER A 20 14.10 7.56 5.77
CA SER A 20 15.49 7.97 6.01
C SER A 20 16.39 6.88 6.60
N LEU A 21 15.85 5.84 7.22
CA LEU A 21 16.64 4.73 7.77
C LEU A 21 17.23 3.81 6.69
N MET A 22 16.65 3.79 5.49
CA MET A 22 17.19 3.05 4.34
C MET A 22 18.49 3.64 3.78
N PHE A 23 18.75 4.93 3.99
CA PHE A 23 19.84 5.66 3.33
C PHE A 23 21.11 5.83 4.15
N SER A 24 21.17 5.37 5.39
CA SER A 24 22.38 5.52 6.21
C SER A 24 23.37 4.36 6.04
N GLY A 25 23.93 4.25 4.84
CA GLY A 25 25.28 3.73 4.70
C GLY A 25 25.45 2.29 4.26
N THR A 26 25.19 2.01 3.00
CA THR A 26 26.07 1.16 2.19
C THR A 26 25.93 1.58 0.73
N ALA A 27 27.02 1.94 0.09
CA ALA A 27 27.04 2.10 -1.36
C ALA A 27 26.66 0.73 -1.95
N LEU A 28 25.44 0.62 -2.46
CA LEU A 28 24.96 -0.58 -3.14
C LEU A 28 25.82 -0.79 -4.39
N VAL A 29 26.68 -1.80 -4.32
CA VAL A 29 27.45 -2.27 -5.47
C VAL A 29 26.50 -3.10 -6.32
N TRP A 30 26.09 -2.55 -7.43
CA TRP A 30 25.25 -3.21 -8.43
C TRP A 30 26.04 -4.38 -9.04
N ALA A 31 25.70 -5.61 -8.66
CA ALA A 31 26.10 -6.80 -9.40
C ALA A 31 25.07 -7.00 -10.53
N ASP A 32 25.56 -7.11 -11.77
CA ASP A 32 24.75 -7.37 -12.94
C ASP A 32 23.89 -8.64 -12.76
N GLY A 33 22.57 -8.48 -12.76
CA GLY A 33 21.63 -9.54 -13.15
C GLY A 33 21.01 -10.42 -12.07
N GLU A 34 21.40 -10.32 -10.78
CA GLU A 34 20.72 -11.02 -9.68
C GLU A 34 20.41 -10.05 -8.54
N MET A 35 19.21 -10.18 -7.97
CA MET A 35 18.80 -9.40 -6.80
C MET A 35 19.72 -9.80 -5.62
N ASP A 36 20.45 -8.82 -5.06
CA ASP A 36 21.26 -9.04 -3.86
C ASP A 36 20.32 -9.34 -2.66
N ASP A 37 20.56 -10.45 -1.96
CA ASP A 37 19.79 -10.85 -0.78
C ASP A 37 19.70 -9.73 0.28
N ASN A 38 20.73 -8.90 0.39
CA ASN A 38 20.71 -7.74 1.29
C ASN A 38 19.70 -6.68 0.84
N VAL A 39 19.61 -6.42 -0.47
CA VAL A 39 18.63 -5.47 -1.04
C VAL A 39 17.22 -6.00 -0.81
N LYS A 40 17.00 -7.27 -1.08
CA LYS A 40 15.73 -7.94 -0.84
C LYS A 40 15.29 -7.78 0.62
N THR A 41 16.15 -8.14 1.57
CA THR A 41 15.86 -8.03 3.02
C THR A 41 15.56 -6.58 3.45
N GLN A 42 16.25 -5.60 2.87
CA GLN A 42 15.98 -4.18 3.16
C GLN A 42 14.63 -3.74 2.60
N VAL A 43 14.29 -4.14 1.38
CA VAL A 43 12.98 -3.86 0.78
C VAL A 43 11.86 -4.49 1.61
N GLU A 44 11.99 -5.78 1.98
CA GLU A 44 11.03 -6.49 2.82
C GLU A 44 10.79 -5.76 4.15
N ALA A 45 11.85 -5.40 4.85
CA ALA A 45 11.75 -4.70 6.13
C ALA A 45 11.09 -3.31 5.98
N TYR A 46 11.42 -2.59 4.90
CA TYR A 46 10.85 -1.28 4.63
C TYR A 46 9.35 -1.36 4.34
N VAL A 47 8.95 -2.18 3.36
CA VAL A 47 7.54 -2.24 2.96
C VAL A 47 6.66 -2.80 4.07
N GLY A 48 7.16 -3.76 4.86
CA GLY A 48 6.46 -4.27 6.03
C GLY A 48 6.18 -3.17 7.06
N ALA A 49 7.20 -2.37 7.42
CA ALA A 49 7.06 -1.28 8.36
C ALA A 49 6.13 -0.16 7.85
N VAL A 50 6.24 0.20 6.57
CA VAL A 50 5.38 1.21 5.94
C VAL A 50 3.94 0.74 5.86
N THR A 51 3.70 -0.54 5.55
CA THR A 51 2.35 -1.12 5.50
C THR A 51 1.67 -1.06 6.87
N ASP A 52 2.37 -1.45 7.93
CA ASP A 52 1.85 -1.38 9.32
C ASP A 52 1.47 0.06 9.71
N GLU A 53 2.34 1.03 9.37
CA GLU A 53 2.08 2.44 9.63
C GLU A 53 0.88 2.96 8.85
N ILE A 54 0.78 2.68 7.55
CA ILE A 54 -0.34 3.12 6.68
C ILE A 54 -1.68 2.59 7.20
N ILE A 55 -1.74 1.30 7.55
CA ILE A 55 -2.97 0.67 8.04
C ILE A 55 -3.40 1.27 9.38
N GLY A 56 -2.44 1.61 10.25
CA GLY A 56 -2.68 2.20 11.56
C GLY A 56 -3.17 3.65 11.54
N LEU A 57 -3.12 4.35 10.40
CA LEU A 57 -3.53 5.76 10.30
C LEU A 57 -5.04 5.95 10.48
N SER A 58 -5.41 6.97 11.26
CA SER A 58 -6.79 7.47 11.33
C SER A 58 -7.18 8.27 10.08
N ASP A 59 -8.47 8.41 9.83
CA ASP A 59 -8.96 9.19 8.68
C ASP A 59 -8.48 10.65 8.72
N ALA A 60 -8.34 11.24 9.91
CA ALA A 60 -7.83 12.61 10.06
C ALA A 60 -6.33 12.73 9.75
N GLU A 61 -5.54 11.69 10.00
CA GLU A 61 -4.13 11.63 9.64
C GLU A 61 -3.96 11.42 8.13
N ILE A 62 -4.78 10.56 7.53
CA ILE A 62 -4.81 10.36 6.07
C ILE A 62 -5.11 11.68 5.35
N GLU A 63 -6.11 12.46 5.82
CA GLU A 63 -6.43 13.78 5.25
C GLU A 63 -5.25 14.75 5.30
N GLN A 64 -4.46 14.73 6.39
CA GLN A 64 -3.26 15.57 6.49
C GLN A 64 -2.17 15.17 5.50
N TYR A 65 -1.93 13.88 5.32
CA TYR A 65 -0.96 13.37 4.36
C TYR A 65 -1.36 13.62 2.90
N LEU A 66 -2.65 13.68 2.59
CA LEU A 66 -3.14 14.04 1.24
C LEU A 66 -2.85 15.50 0.86
N GLU A 67 -2.54 16.37 1.83
CA GLU A 67 -2.18 17.77 1.62
C GLU A 67 -0.65 17.97 1.46
N GLU A 68 0.16 16.90 1.57
CA GLU A 68 1.62 16.98 1.43
C GLU A 68 2.06 17.11 -0.02
N ASP A 69 3.26 17.70 -0.23
CA ASP A 69 3.88 17.85 -1.56
C ASP A 69 4.58 16.56 -2.06
N ASN A 70 4.58 15.49 -1.25
CA ASN A 70 5.24 14.22 -1.60
C ASN A 70 4.31 13.33 -2.43
N GLU A 71 4.63 13.15 -3.72
CA GLU A 71 3.82 12.38 -4.66
C GLU A 71 3.59 10.93 -4.21
N PHE A 72 4.59 10.27 -3.64
CA PHE A 72 4.42 8.90 -3.14
C PHE A 72 3.46 8.86 -1.95
N VAL A 73 3.60 9.76 -0.99
CA VAL A 73 2.71 9.83 0.19
C VAL A 73 1.27 10.06 -0.23
N VAL A 74 1.02 11.03 -1.12
CA VAL A 74 -0.32 11.32 -1.65
C VAL A 74 -0.89 10.12 -2.40
N ASN A 75 -0.09 9.45 -3.23
CA ASN A 75 -0.50 8.23 -3.93
C ASN A 75 -0.87 7.12 -2.95
N ALA A 76 -0.02 6.84 -1.95
CA ALA A 76 -0.24 5.81 -0.95
C ALA A 76 -1.51 6.07 -0.13
N MET A 77 -1.70 7.32 0.32
CA MET A 77 -2.90 7.70 1.08
C MET A 77 -4.17 7.62 0.23
N THR A 78 -4.08 7.98 -1.05
CA THR A 78 -5.20 7.87 -2.00
C THR A 78 -5.58 6.40 -2.21
N ALA A 79 -4.59 5.53 -2.44
CA ALA A 79 -4.81 4.10 -2.63
C ALA A 79 -5.45 3.48 -1.38
N TRP A 80 -4.89 3.74 -0.19
CA TRP A 80 -5.40 3.21 1.06
C TRP A 80 -6.79 3.74 1.42
N SER A 81 -7.02 5.04 1.36
CA SER A 81 -8.33 5.63 1.70
C SER A 81 -9.46 5.12 0.81
N GLY A 82 -9.15 4.77 -0.44
CA GLY A 82 -10.11 4.22 -1.39
C GLY A 82 -10.65 2.86 -0.98
N VAL A 83 -9.84 2.02 -0.34
CA VAL A 83 -10.18 0.62 -0.03
C VAL A 83 -10.42 0.34 1.46
N LYS A 84 -9.94 1.19 2.36
CA LYS A 84 -10.01 1.02 3.82
C LYS A 84 -11.41 0.61 4.33
N LYS A 85 -12.46 1.20 3.77
CA LYS A 85 -13.86 0.91 4.13
C LYS A 85 -14.38 -0.43 3.58
N GLU A 86 -13.73 -0.96 2.55
CA GLU A 86 -14.11 -2.21 1.91
C GLU A 86 -13.53 -3.40 2.65
N VAL A 87 -12.30 -3.29 3.14
CA VAL A 87 -11.57 -4.38 3.81
C VAL A 87 -11.90 -4.50 5.30
N CYS A 88 -12.36 -3.43 5.95
CA CYS A 88 -12.64 -3.33 7.38
C CYS A 88 -11.38 -3.43 8.27
N ASP A 89 -11.49 -4.07 9.46
CA ASP A 89 -10.41 -4.09 10.45
C ASP A 89 -9.31 -5.09 10.07
N LEU A 90 -8.07 -4.74 10.42
CA LEU A 90 -6.89 -5.58 10.23
C LEU A 90 -6.97 -6.84 11.09
N LYS A 91 -6.70 -8.00 10.50
CA LYS A 91 -6.46 -9.26 11.22
C LYS A 91 -4.98 -9.55 11.35
N GLU A 92 -4.28 -9.61 10.23
CA GLU A 92 -2.87 -9.99 10.18
C GLU A 92 -2.17 -9.36 8.96
N ILE A 93 -0.91 -8.98 9.13
CA ILE A 93 -0.02 -8.63 8.02
C ILE A 93 0.83 -9.87 7.74
N GLY A 94 0.87 -10.32 6.50
CA GLY A 94 1.61 -11.50 6.11
C GLY A 94 3.11 -11.39 6.42
N ASP A 95 3.67 -12.45 6.95
CA ASP A 95 5.11 -12.53 7.30
C ASP A 95 6.01 -12.57 6.05
N THR A 96 5.43 -12.85 4.88
CA THR A 96 6.19 -13.01 3.63
C THR A 96 5.93 -11.83 2.72
N VAL A 97 7.01 -11.16 2.33
CA VAL A 97 6.99 -10.13 1.29
C VAL A 97 7.57 -10.73 0.01
N GLU A 98 6.81 -10.67 -1.06
CA GLU A 98 7.27 -11.05 -2.39
C GLU A 98 7.99 -9.86 -3.04
N VAL A 99 9.27 -10.02 -3.39
CA VAL A 99 10.06 -8.95 -4.02
C VAL A 99 10.54 -9.44 -5.38
N GLU A 100 10.17 -8.71 -6.42
CA GLU A 100 10.58 -8.95 -7.82
C GLU A 100 11.37 -7.76 -8.34
N TYR A 101 12.32 -8.01 -9.24
CA TYR A 101 13.09 -6.97 -9.93
C TYR A 101 12.81 -6.99 -11.42
N ASP A 102 12.41 -5.87 -11.99
CA ASP A 102 12.26 -5.70 -13.44
C ASP A 102 13.51 -5.07 -14.06
N ASP A 103 14.22 -5.86 -14.86
CA ASP A 103 15.45 -5.43 -15.54
C ASP A 103 15.23 -4.35 -16.60
N LYS A 104 14.02 -4.21 -17.14
CA LYS A 104 13.70 -3.24 -18.18
C LYS A 104 13.53 -1.85 -17.62
N ASP A 105 12.68 -1.77 -16.59
CA ASP A 105 12.33 -0.50 -15.94
C ASP A 105 13.30 -0.17 -14.80
N LYS A 106 14.08 -1.17 -14.37
CA LYS A 106 15.05 -1.09 -13.25
C LYS A 106 14.38 -0.67 -11.94
N GLU A 107 13.27 -1.32 -11.67
CA GLU A 107 12.43 -1.10 -10.49
C GLU A 107 12.25 -2.41 -9.73
N TYR A 108 12.03 -2.28 -8.43
CA TYR A 108 11.62 -3.37 -7.57
C TYR A 108 10.11 -3.29 -7.35
N THR A 109 9.43 -4.41 -7.50
CA THR A 109 8.04 -4.56 -7.08
C THR A 109 8.01 -5.41 -5.82
N ALA A 110 7.47 -4.87 -4.73
CA ALA A 110 7.35 -5.57 -3.47
C ALA A 110 5.87 -5.69 -3.09
N THR A 111 5.41 -6.92 -2.86
CA THR A 111 4.03 -7.22 -2.52
C THR A 111 3.94 -7.73 -1.09
N VAL A 112 3.12 -7.07 -0.28
CA VAL A 112 2.77 -7.45 1.09
C VAL A 112 1.33 -7.92 1.11
N GLU A 113 1.09 -9.17 1.46
CA GLU A 113 -0.24 -9.72 1.64
C GLU A 113 -0.78 -9.36 3.02
N VAL A 114 -2.00 -8.82 3.07
CA VAL A 114 -2.63 -8.39 4.33
C VAL A 114 -4.02 -8.96 4.44
N GLU A 115 -4.28 -9.66 5.55
CA GLU A 115 -5.58 -10.20 5.89
C GLU A 115 -6.41 -9.19 6.70
N PHE A 116 -7.63 -8.92 6.23
CA PHE A 116 -8.60 -8.10 6.92
C PHE A 116 -9.86 -8.90 7.29
N GLU A 117 -10.76 -8.30 8.04
CA GLU A 117 -11.97 -9.00 8.48
C GLU A 117 -12.91 -9.40 7.35
N LYS A 118 -12.96 -8.59 6.29
CA LYS A 118 -13.95 -8.77 5.22
C LYS A 118 -13.34 -9.30 3.92
N GLU A 119 -12.32 -8.68 3.42
CA GLU A 119 -11.63 -9.07 2.19
C GLU A 119 -10.13 -8.84 2.37
N ASP A 120 -9.29 -9.74 1.89
CA ASP A 120 -7.84 -9.57 1.94
C ASP A 120 -7.36 -8.58 0.88
N ALA A 121 -6.17 -8.02 1.05
CA ALA A 121 -5.59 -7.09 0.09
C ALA A 121 -4.08 -7.25 -0.05
N ASP A 122 -3.58 -7.04 -1.27
CA ASP A 122 -2.16 -6.94 -1.56
C ASP A 122 -1.74 -5.48 -1.62
N PHE A 123 -0.72 -5.14 -0.85
CA PHE A 123 -0.04 -3.84 -0.92
C PHE A 123 1.15 -3.98 -1.84
N VAL A 124 1.05 -3.42 -3.05
CA VAL A 124 2.05 -3.52 -4.11
C VAL A 124 2.82 -2.20 -4.19
N TYR A 125 4.08 -2.25 -3.78
CA TYR A 125 5.01 -1.12 -3.81
C TYR A 125 5.88 -1.18 -5.06
N VAL A 126 6.06 -0.04 -5.72
CA VAL A 126 7.07 0.13 -6.76
C VAL A 126 8.17 1.02 -6.20
N ILE A 127 9.41 0.54 -6.29
CA ILE A 127 10.59 1.18 -5.70
C ILE A 127 11.65 1.32 -6.81
N ASP A 128 12.16 2.52 -7.00
CA ASP A 128 13.18 2.78 -8.03
C ASP A 128 14.53 2.16 -7.66
N LYS A 129 15.45 2.11 -8.62
CA LYS A 129 16.82 1.63 -8.42
C LYS A 129 17.64 2.37 -7.35
N LYS A 130 17.18 3.53 -6.90
CA LYS A 130 17.80 4.31 -5.83
C LYS A 130 17.14 4.02 -4.48
N MET A 131 16.26 3.03 -4.43
CA MET A 131 15.49 2.65 -3.24
C MET A 131 14.47 3.72 -2.81
N ASN A 132 14.01 4.58 -3.74
CA ASN A 132 12.91 5.48 -3.45
C ASN A 132 11.59 4.83 -3.83
N PRO A 133 10.60 4.78 -2.95
CA PRO A 133 9.27 4.34 -3.31
C PRO A 133 8.64 5.36 -4.27
N THR A 134 8.08 4.87 -5.37
CA THR A 134 7.48 5.68 -6.42
C THR A 134 5.96 5.56 -6.44
N SER A 135 5.41 4.40 -6.12
CA SER A 135 3.96 4.22 -6.01
C SER A 135 3.59 3.10 -5.06
N LEU A 136 2.35 3.17 -4.55
CA LEU A 136 1.66 2.11 -3.84
C LEU A 136 0.31 1.87 -4.51
N THR A 137 0.01 0.60 -4.78
CA THR A 137 -1.32 0.13 -5.17
C THR A 137 -1.84 -0.82 -4.10
N VAL A 138 -3.12 -0.73 -3.77
CA VAL A 138 -3.77 -1.66 -2.84
C VAL A 138 -4.84 -2.43 -3.60
N ASP A 139 -4.55 -3.71 -3.87
CA ASP A 139 -5.41 -4.59 -4.65
C ASP A 139 -6.23 -5.49 -3.71
N VAL A 140 -7.55 -5.23 -3.66
CA VAL A 140 -8.47 -6.00 -2.81
C VAL A 140 -8.78 -7.34 -3.46
N LYS A 141 -8.55 -8.44 -2.74
CA LYS A 141 -8.85 -9.82 -3.15
C LYS A 141 -10.30 -10.17 -2.79
N TYR A 142 -11.24 -9.85 -3.66
CA TYR A 142 -12.64 -10.15 -3.40
C TYR A 142 -12.89 -11.66 -3.34
N SER A 143 -13.52 -12.08 -2.27
CA SER A 143 -13.97 -13.48 -2.11
C SER A 143 -14.93 -13.86 -3.24
N PHE A 144 -14.98 -15.16 -3.56
CA PHE A 144 -15.91 -15.68 -4.57
C PHE A 144 -17.37 -15.29 -4.25
N ALA A 145 -17.76 -15.30 -2.98
CA ALA A 145 -19.09 -14.91 -2.53
C ALA A 145 -19.39 -13.44 -2.84
N THR A 146 -18.44 -12.52 -2.58
CA THR A 146 -18.56 -11.09 -2.89
C THR A 146 -18.62 -10.86 -4.40
N THR A 147 -17.77 -11.52 -5.16
CA THR A 147 -17.77 -11.46 -6.63
C THR A 147 -19.10 -11.93 -7.22
N MET A 148 -19.63 -13.06 -6.76
CA MET A 148 -20.94 -13.60 -7.18
C MET A 148 -22.09 -12.66 -6.81
N LYS A 149 -22.08 -12.08 -5.61
CA LYS A 149 -23.09 -11.11 -5.18
C LYS A 149 -23.08 -9.88 -6.08
N ASN A 150 -21.91 -9.32 -6.37
CA ASN A 150 -21.76 -8.14 -7.23
C ASN A 150 -22.21 -8.46 -8.68
N ALA A 151 -21.85 -9.61 -9.22
CA ALA A 151 -22.30 -10.07 -10.53
C ALA A 151 -23.83 -10.21 -10.59
N ALA A 152 -24.44 -10.82 -9.58
CA ALA A 152 -25.90 -10.98 -9.49
C ALA A 152 -26.61 -9.63 -9.41
N LEU A 153 -26.11 -8.68 -8.61
CA LEU A 153 -26.67 -7.33 -8.51
C LEU A 153 -26.57 -6.56 -9.84
N ASN A 154 -25.43 -6.64 -10.51
CA ASN A 154 -25.24 -6.00 -11.82
C ASN A 154 -26.17 -6.58 -12.88
N THR A 155 -26.37 -7.92 -12.88
CA THR A 155 -27.31 -8.62 -13.77
C THR A 155 -28.76 -8.17 -13.48
N LEU A 156 -29.13 -8.11 -12.21
CA LEU A 156 -30.48 -7.68 -11.81
C LEU A 156 -30.76 -6.21 -12.20
N MET A 157 -29.78 -5.32 -11.99
CA MET A 157 -29.90 -3.92 -12.44
C MET A 157 -30.01 -3.84 -13.96
N GLY A 158 -29.19 -4.57 -14.70
CA GLY A 158 -29.23 -4.60 -16.16
C GLY A 158 -30.57 -5.10 -16.71
N LEU A 159 -31.11 -6.19 -16.18
CA LEU A 159 -32.42 -6.71 -16.53
C LEU A 159 -33.55 -5.74 -16.11
N GLY A 160 -33.44 -5.15 -14.90
CA GLY A 160 -34.46 -4.21 -14.40
C GLY A 160 -34.58 -2.98 -15.29
N THR A 161 -33.47 -2.42 -15.80
CA THR A 161 -33.50 -1.27 -16.71
C THR A 161 -34.16 -1.58 -18.05
N VAL A 162 -33.96 -2.81 -18.58
CA VAL A 162 -34.59 -3.24 -19.83
C VAL A 162 -36.11 -3.37 -19.67
N PHE A 163 -36.58 -3.91 -18.53
CA PHE A 163 -38.03 -4.07 -18.28
C PHE A 163 -38.77 -2.75 -18.01
N VAL A 164 -38.07 -1.70 -17.55
CA VAL A 164 -38.67 -0.38 -17.31
C VAL A 164 -38.81 0.45 -18.61
N ILE A 165 -37.99 0.11 -19.64
CA ILE A 165 -37.98 0.84 -20.92
C ILE A 165 -38.95 0.25 -21.95
N LEU A 166 -39.44 -0.98 -21.75
CA LEU A 166 -40.43 -1.66 -22.56
C LEU A 166 -41.84 -1.38 -22.05
#